data_e0c5836a8d621227cdb20b0457107e9f
#
_entry.id   e0c5836a8d621227cdb20b0457107e9f
#
_cell.length_a   1.000
_cell.length_b   1.000
_cell.length_c   1.000
_cell.angle_alpha   90.00
_cell.angle_beta   90.00
_cell.angle_gamma   90.00
#
_symmetry.space_group_name_H-M   'P 1'
#
loop_
_entity.id
_entity.type
_entity.pdbx_description
1 polymer ?
#
loop_
_entity_poly.entity_id
_entity_poly.type
_entity_poly.pdbx_seq_one_letter_code
_entity_poly.pdbx_strand_id
1 'polypeptide(L)'
;MIRIENRFQLKQVRAECQAETKQEKCRVLICGGTGCLAGGSAKLYEHMKELAAEHENVQVEIGPEIAHIGVHKSGCHGFCEMGPLMRIEPYGYLYLKVQESDCGEIFEKTVLRGQPVERLMFRQDNKVYPSEEEIPFYAKQTRLVLKNCGHIDAERIEAAIAAGAYEGLEKALFEMTPKAVIQAITDSKLRGRGGAGFPAGKKWSQVAAQKETVRYVVCNGDEGDPGAFMDRSIMEGDPHRMIEGMLIAAYAVGAQEGYIYVRAEYPLAIERLKLAIAQAEEAGFLGDNILGTDFCFRLHINRGAGAFVCGEGSALTASIEGKRGMPRVKPPRTVEHGLWEKPTVLNNVETYANVPMIIQRGAEWYRGIGTPESPGTKAFALTGNVCNTGLIEVPMGTPLRDIVFDVGGGIPNGKKFKAVQIGGPSGGCLSEKDLDRHMDFDSLTKIGAMIGSGGMVVMDEDTCMVEVARFFMSFTQRESCGKCVPCREGTQWMLEILERIVAGQGTMEDLDTLRDLADMIENTALCGLGKSAPKPVISTLNAFRDEYVAHIRDRRCPAGVCSKLRVYSIDPAKCKGCSKCARNCPASAIHGTLKSPYTIDQDACIRCGSCVEQCAFGAITVEK
;
A
#
# COMPACT_ATOMS: atom_id res chain seq x y z
N MET A 1 0.00 28.77 14.83
CA MET A 1 1.02 28.39 15.86
C MET A 1 2.07 29.48 15.93
N ILE A 2 2.71 29.76 17.10
CA ILE A 2 3.85 30.68 17.18
C ILE A 2 5.05 30.00 16.51
N ARG A 3 5.84 30.76 15.72
CA ARG A 3 7.08 30.27 15.10
C ARG A 3 8.05 29.80 16.17
N ILE A 4 8.57 28.58 16.01
CA ILE A 4 9.50 27.95 16.94
C ILE A 4 10.93 28.29 16.47
N GLU A 5 11.63 29.11 17.24
CA GLU A 5 12.91 29.69 16.85
C GLU A 5 14.13 28.96 17.47
N ASN A 6 13.89 28.04 18.39
CA ASN A 6 14.98 27.27 19.02
C ASN A 6 14.48 25.98 19.68
N ARG A 7 15.44 25.12 20.07
CA ARG A 7 15.13 23.81 20.68
C ARG A 7 14.37 23.91 22.01
N PHE A 8 14.52 24.98 22.78
CA PHE A 8 13.84 25.13 24.06
C PHE A 8 12.36 25.44 23.86
N GLN A 9 12.05 26.31 22.90
CA GLN A 9 10.66 26.58 22.49
C GLN A 9 9.99 25.32 21.94
N LEU A 10 10.71 24.48 21.15
CA LEU A 10 10.14 23.22 20.67
C LEU A 10 9.74 22.30 21.83
N LYS A 11 10.59 22.19 22.87
CA LYS A 11 10.26 21.40 24.06
C LYS A 11 9.09 21.95 24.83
N GLN A 12 8.99 23.28 24.95
CA GLN A 12 7.87 23.97 25.60
C GLN A 12 6.58 23.73 24.82
N VAL A 13 6.57 24.00 23.52
CA VAL A 13 5.39 23.80 22.64
C VAL A 13 4.93 22.33 22.68
N ARG A 14 5.87 21.38 22.68
CA ARG A 14 5.52 19.96 22.83
C ARG A 14 4.83 19.67 24.13
N ALA A 15 5.33 20.22 25.24
CA ALA A 15 4.71 20.03 26.55
C ALA A 15 3.32 20.65 26.61
N GLU A 16 3.12 21.82 25.99
CA GLU A 16 1.83 22.48 25.85
C GLU A 16 0.85 21.62 25.03
N CYS A 17 1.24 21.17 23.84
CA CYS A 17 0.41 20.28 22.99
C CYS A 17 0.04 18.97 23.70
N GLN A 18 0.97 18.40 24.46
CA GLN A 18 0.69 17.20 25.26
C GLN A 18 -0.27 17.48 26.41
N ALA A 19 -0.21 18.67 27.01
CA ALA A 19 -1.12 19.08 28.06
C ALA A 19 -2.53 19.33 27.50
N GLU A 20 -2.64 19.98 26.33
CA GLU A 20 -3.93 20.16 25.64
C GLU A 20 -4.58 18.82 25.31
N THR A 21 -3.80 17.87 24.75
CA THR A 21 -4.30 16.51 24.44
C THR A 21 -4.82 15.79 25.71
N LYS A 22 -4.20 16.03 26.88
CA LYS A 22 -4.63 15.44 28.15
C LYS A 22 -5.85 16.11 28.76
N GLN A 23 -6.15 17.36 28.37
CA GLN A 23 -7.36 18.07 28.84
C GLN A 23 -8.62 17.54 28.16
N GLU A 24 -8.49 16.91 27.00
CA GLU A 24 -9.62 16.24 26.34
C GLU A 24 -10.02 15.01 27.17
N LYS A 25 -11.20 15.05 27.80
CA LYS A 25 -11.74 13.94 28.59
C LYS A 25 -12.00 12.71 27.73
N CYS A 26 -12.42 12.93 26.50
CA CYS A 26 -12.68 11.90 25.52
C CYS A 26 -12.24 12.40 24.13
N ARG A 27 -11.56 11.54 23.38
CA ARG A 27 -11.17 11.80 21.99
C ARG A 27 -11.84 10.79 21.08
N VAL A 28 -12.52 11.30 20.08
CA VAL A 28 -13.14 10.51 19.02
C VAL A 28 -12.27 10.63 17.77
N LEU A 29 -11.57 9.57 17.41
CA LEU A 29 -10.66 9.51 16.27
C LEU A 29 -11.36 8.75 15.13
N ILE A 30 -11.79 9.48 14.10
CA ILE A 30 -12.51 8.93 12.95
C ILE A 30 -11.55 8.74 11.80
N CYS A 31 -11.52 7.55 11.24
CA CYS A 31 -10.64 7.22 10.13
C CYS A 31 -10.93 8.10 8.91
N GLY A 32 -9.99 8.97 8.57
CA GLY A 32 -10.01 9.85 7.41
C GLY A 32 -9.20 9.32 6.21
N GLY A 33 -8.83 8.03 6.21
CA GLY A 33 -8.18 7.42 5.04
C GLY A 33 -9.16 7.25 3.87
N THR A 34 -8.63 7.26 2.64
CA THR A 34 -9.42 7.27 1.39
C THR A 34 -10.53 6.20 1.35
N GLY A 35 -10.28 4.97 1.84
CA GLY A 35 -11.30 3.90 1.86
C GLY A 35 -12.47 4.21 2.80
N CYS A 36 -12.19 4.71 4.01
CA CYS A 36 -13.23 5.08 4.99
C CYS A 36 -14.00 6.33 4.54
N LEU A 37 -13.34 7.30 3.89
CA LEU A 37 -14.03 8.45 3.29
C LEU A 37 -15.02 8.02 2.21
N ALA A 38 -14.65 7.09 1.34
CA ALA A 38 -15.57 6.50 0.36
C ALA A 38 -16.74 5.76 1.03
N GLY A 39 -16.52 5.17 2.23
CA GLY A 39 -17.55 4.55 3.07
C GLY A 39 -18.38 5.52 3.91
N GLY A 40 -18.18 6.84 3.80
CA GLY A 40 -18.99 7.88 4.46
C GLY A 40 -18.44 8.41 5.78
N SER A 41 -17.17 8.15 6.13
CA SER A 41 -16.58 8.61 7.42
C SER A 41 -16.58 10.14 7.59
N ALA A 42 -16.62 10.91 6.51
CA ALA A 42 -16.76 12.36 6.59
C ALA A 42 -18.08 12.78 7.27
N LYS A 43 -19.19 12.10 6.98
CA LYS A 43 -20.48 12.36 7.65
C LYS A 43 -20.44 12.00 9.12
N LEU A 44 -19.76 10.90 9.47
CA LEU A 44 -19.56 10.50 10.87
C LEU A 44 -18.82 11.61 11.64
N TYR A 45 -17.80 12.21 11.02
CA TYR A 45 -17.04 13.29 11.63
C TYR A 45 -17.91 14.52 11.89
N GLU A 46 -18.66 14.98 10.90
CA GLU A 46 -19.52 16.16 11.07
C GLU A 46 -20.61 15.88 12.12
N HIS A 47 -21.28 14.74 12.09
CA HIS A 47 -22.33 14.40 13.05
C HIS A 47 -21.77 14.28 14.50
N MET A 48 -20.63 13.62 14.67
CA MET A 48 -20.00 13.53 16.02
C MET A 48 -19.56 14.90 16.54
N LYS A 49 -19.11 15.78 15.65
CA LYS A 49 -18.74 17.17 15.99
C LYS A 49 -19.95 18.00 16.41
N GLU A 50 -21.09 17.84 15.71
CA GLU A 50 -22.36 18.48 16.09
C GLU A 50 -22.81 18.03 17.48
N LEU A 51 -22.81 16.71 17.76
CA LEU A 51 -23.15 16.15 19.07
C LEU A 51 -22.24 16.67 20.19
N ALA A 52 -20.93 16.77 19.93
CA ALA A 52 -19.98 17.32 20.89
C ALA A 52 -20.27 18.80 21.19
N ALA A 53 -20.51 19.61 20.15
CA ALA A 53 -20.82 21.03 20.30
C ALA A 53 -22.16 21.27 21.05
N GLU A 54 -23.19 20.47 20.76
CA GLU A 54 -24.47 20.55 21.48
C GLU A 54 -24.28 20.22 22.96
N HIS A 55 -23.49 19.20 23.29
CA HIS A 55 -23.20 18.80 24.66
C HIS A 55 -22.42 19.89 25.44
N GLU A 56 -21.39 20.50 24.82
CA GLU A 56 -20.62 21.58 25.44
C GLU A 56 -21.50 22.81 25.71
N ASN A 57 -22.40 23.17 24.81
CA ASN A 57 -23.34 24.27 25.01
C ASN A 57 -24.28 24.04 26.21
N VAL A 58 -24.79 22.82 26.38
CA VAL A 58 -25.64 22.44 27.52
C VAL A 58 -24.86 22.47 28.84
N GLN A 59 -23.59 22.06 28.83
CA GLN A 59 -22.74 22.06 30.05
C GLN A 59 -22.40 23.48 30.51
N VAL A 60 -22.21 24.42 29.61
CA VAL A 60 -21.97 25.83 29.94
C VAL A 60 -23.15 26.44 30.70
N GLU A 61 -24.38 25.98 30.45
CA GLU A 61 -25.58 26.42 31.18
C GLU A 61 -25.71 25.83 32.58
N ILE A 62 -25.04 24.70 32.89
CA ILE A 62 -25.25 23.93 34.11
C ILE A 62 -24.08 24.02 35.12
N GLY A 63 -22.84 24.35 34.71
CA GLY A 63 -21.71 24.44 35.65
C GLY A 63 -20.33 24.69 35.02
N PRO A 64 -19.30 25.02 35.83
CA PRO A 64 -18.01 25.54 35.35
C PRO A 64 -16.97 24.51 34.94
N GLU A 65 -17.21 23.21 35.00
CA GLU A 65 -16.26 22.17 34.54
C GLU A 65 -16.71 21.64 33.20
N ILE A 66 -16.27 22.29 32.11
CA ILE A 66 -16.49 21.83 30.74
C ILE A 66 -15.53 20.67 30.47
N ALA A 67 -16.07 19.47 30.36
CA ALA A 67 -15.31 18.32 29.89
C ALA A 67 -15.20 18.42 28.36
N HIS A 68 -14.05 18.87 27.84
CA HIS A 68 -13.83 19.00 26.40
C HIS A 68 -13.79 17.63 25.72
N ILE A 69 -14.59 17.47 24.66
CA ILE A 69 -14.65 16.28 23.80
C ILE A 69 -13.98 16.61 22.48
N GLY A 70 -12.82 15.99 22.23
CA GLY A 70 -12.12 16.17 20.97
C GLY A 70 -12.67 15.25 19.87
N VAL A 71 -13.07 15.81 18.73
CA VAL A 71 -13.44 15.02 17.54
C VAL A 71 -12.42 15.30 16.44
N HIS A 72 -11.72 14.24 16.00
CA HIS A 72 -10.52 14.35 15.16
C HIS A 72 -10.59 13.48 13.91
N LYS A 73 -10.01 13.97 12.80
CA LYS A 73 -9.79 13.18 11.58
C LYS A 73 -8.43 12.50 11.65
N SER A 74 -8.43 11.22 11.95
CA SER A 74 -7.18 10.44 11.98
C SER A 74 -6.75 9.99 10.58
N GLY A 75 -5.51 9.51 10.46
CA GLY A 75 -5.06 8.75 9.30
C GLY A 75 -5.71 7.38 9.19
N CYS A 76 -5.30 6.60 8.19
CA CYS A 76 -5.81 5.25 7.99
C CYS A 76 -5.42 4.34 9.16
N HIS A 77 -6.42 3.71 9.82
CA HIS A 77 -6.18 2.73 10.89
C HIS A 77 -5.59 1.41 10.37
N GLY A 78 -5.73 1.13 9.08
CA GLY A 78 -5.17 -0.06 8.43
C GLY A 78 -6.16 -1.19 8.21
N PHE A 79 -7.26 -1.30 8.94
CA PHE A 79 -8.24 -2.37 8.82
C PHE A 79 -9.33 -2.01 7.80
N CYS A 80 -8.93 -1.90 6.53
CA CYS A 80 -9.72 -1.24 5.48
C CYS A 80 -11.07 -1.91 5.19
N GLU A 81 -11.16 -3.25 5.26
CA GLU A 81 -12.42 -3.98 5.02
C GLU A 81 -13.47 -3.75 6.12
N MET A 82 -13.01 -3.34 7.30
CA MET A 82 -13.87 -3.09 8.46
C MET A 82 -14.26 -1.61 8.61
N GLY A 83 -13.92 -0.77 7.63
CA GLY A 83 -14.30 0.65 7.61
C GLY A 83 -15.80 0.88 7.37
N PRO A 84 -16.31 2.07 7.73
CA PRO A 84 -15.65 3.15 8.47
C PRO A 84 -15.29 2.80 9.92
N LEU A 85 -14.12 3.28 10.38
CA LEU A 85 -13.57 2.99 11.70
C LEU A 85 -13.64 4.23 12.59
N MET A 86 -13.95 4.01 13.87
CA MET A 86 -13.97 5.05 14.91
C MET A 86 -13.31 4.52 16.19
N ARG A 87 -12.25 5.21 16.65
CA ARG A 87 -11.56 4.89 17.90
C ARG A 87 -11.93 5.90 18.96
N ILE A 88 -12.19 5.44 20.18
CA ILE A 88 -12.57 6.28 21.33
C ILE A 88 -11.52 6.15 22.44
N GLU A 89 -10.84 7.25 22.72
CA GLU A 89 -9.89 7.38 23.82
C GLU A 89 -10.57 8.07 25.03
N PRO A 90 -10.21 7.72 26.30
CA PRO A 90 -9.07 6.88 26.70
C PRO A 90 -9.38 5.37 26.76
N TYR A 91 -10.57 4.92 26.35
CA TYR A 91 -11.00 3.53 26.51
C TYR A 91 -10.32 2.57 25.53
N GLY A 92 -9.69 3.08 24.48
CA GLY A 92 -9.08 2.26 23.42
C GLY A 92 -10.09 1.51 22.54
N TYR A 93 -11.41 1.79 22.68
CA TYR A 93 -12.44 1.08 21.93
C TYR A 93 -12.34 1.38 20.43
N LEU A 94 -12.36 0.33 19.62
CA LEU A 94 -12.38 0.43 18.15
C LEU A 94 -13.72 -0.07 17.62
N TYR A 95 -14.49 0.83 17.05
CA TYR A 95 -15.76 0.55 16.39
C TYR A 95 -15.58 0.38 14.89
N LEU A 96 -16.24 -0.61 14.33
CA LEU A 96 -16.11 -1.09 12.96
C LEU A 96 -17.42 -0.88 12.20
N LYS A 97 -17.32 -0.63 10.87
CA LYS A 97 -18.50 -0.48 9.97
C LYS A 97 -19.53 0.51 10.51
N VAL A 98 -19.04 1.56 11.16
CA VAL A 98 -19.88 2.56 11.81
C VAL A 98 -20.74 3.29 10.77
N GLN A 99 -22.03 3.41 11.06
CA GLN A 99 -22.99 4.16 10.27
C GLN A 99 -23.35 5.48 10.97
N GLU A 100 -23.85 6.44 10.23
CA GLU A 100 -24.26 7.75 10.77
C GLU A 100 -25.32 7.58 11.88
N SER A 101 -26.24 6.61 11.75
CA SER A 101 -27.24 6.24 12.74
C SER A 101 -26.67 5.72 14.07
N ASP A 102 -25.40 5.30 14.09
CA ASP A 102 -24.75 4.78 15.29
C ASP A 102 -24.14 5.91 16.16
N CYS A 103 -23.94 7.11 15.57
CA CYS A 103 -23.25 8.21 16.23
C CYS A 103 -23.92 8.62 17.55
N GLY A 104 -25.24 8.73 17.59
CA GLY A 104 -25.98 9.06 18.82
C GLY A 104 -25.78 8.02 19.94
N GLU A 105 -25.86 6.70 19.60
CA GLU A 105 -25.63 5.64 20.56
C GLU A 105 -24.18 5.63 21.08
N ILE A 106 -23.21 5.79 20.17
CA ILE A 106 -21.79 5.87 20.55
C ILE A 106 -21.55 7.07 21.46
N PHE A 107 -22.11 8.21 21.12
CA PHE A 107 -21.95 9.43 21.89
C PHE A 107 -22.52 9.27 23.31
N GLU A 108 -23.78 8.86 23.45
CA GLU A 108 -24.44 8.71 24.75
C GLU A 108 -23.81 7.63 25.63
N LYS A 109 -23.53 6.45 25.04
CA LYS A 109 -23.02 5.31 25.82
C LYS A 109 -21.53 5.41 26.07
N THR A 110 -20.73 5.68 25.01
CA THR A 110 -19.27 5.59 25.13
C THR A 110 -18.65 6.93 25.49
N VAL A 111 -18.94 7.98 24.73
CA VAL A 111 -18.28 9.28 24.96
C VAL A 111 -18.67 9.85 26.34
N LEU A 112 -19.95 9.82 26.70
CA LEU A 112 -20.43 10.38 27.95
C LEU A 112 -20.29 9.45 29.16
N ARG A 113 -20.47 8.14 28.98
CA ARG A 113 -20.58 7.18 30.09
C ARG A 113 -19.47 6.12 30.14
N GLY A 114 -18.58 6.05 29.14
CA GLY A 114 -17.51 5.06 29.04
C GLY A 114 -17.96 3.62 28.77
N GLN A 115 -19.24 3.43 28.38
CA GLN A 115 -19.80 2.10 28.15
C GLN A 115 -19.61 1.67 26.69
N PRO A 116 -19.16 0.44 26.43
CA PRO A 116 -18.94 -0.03 25.07
C PRO A 116 -20.25 -0.27 24.30
N VAL A 117 -20.21 -0.05 22.99
CA VAL A 117 -21.26 -0.49 22.04
C VAL A 117 -20.80 -1.79 21.39
N GLU A 118 -20.99 -2.92 22.08
CA GLU A 118 -20.41 -4.22 21.71
C GLU A 118 -20.77 -4.70 20.30
N ARG A 119 -21.94 -4.31 19.76
CA ARG A 119 -22.35 -4.72 18.40
C ARG A 119 -21.46 -4.17 17.29
N LEU A 120 -20.74 -3.08 17.57
CA LEU A 120 -19.84 -2.41 16.65
C LEU A 120 -18.37 -2.84 16.82
N MET A 121 -18.09 -3.73 17.79
CA MET A 121 -16.75 -4.23 18.04
C MET A 121 -16.41 -5.46 17.19
N PHE A 122 -15.12 -5.70 17.01
CA PHE A 122 -14.65 -6.89 16.29
C PHE A 122 -15.05 -8.17 17.02
N ARG A 123 -15.54 -9.15 16.27
CA ARG A 123 -15.93 -10.47 16.79
C ARG A 123 -15.27 -11.57 15.98
N GLN A 124 -14.69 -12.52 16.69
CA GLN A 124 -14.15 -13.75 16.11
C GLN A 124 -14.35 -14.88 17.10
N ASP A 125 -14.78 -16.08 16.66
CA ASP A 125 -14.97 -17.28 17.49
C ASP A 125 -15.81 -17.03 18.75
N ASN A 126 -16.91 -16.29 18.63
CA ASN A 126 -17.80 -15.85 19.71
C ASN A 126 -17.15 -14.94 20.78
N LYS A 127 -15.90 -14.50 20.60
CA LYS A 127 -15.24 -13.53 21.46
C LYS A 127 -15.37 -12.11 20.86
N VAL A 128 -15.68 -11.15 21.73
CA VAL A 128 -15.66 -9.72 21.42
C VAL A 128 -14.29 -9.15 21.78
N TYR A 129 -13.73 -8.33 20.92
CA TYR A 129 -12.46 -7.66 21.12
C TYR A 129 -12.71 -6.15 21.19
N PRO A 130 -12.68 -5.55 22.38
CA PRO A 130 -13.07 -4.17 22.57
C PRO A 130 -12.00 -3.17 22.08
N SER A 131 -10.73 -3.51 22.23
CA SER A 131 -9.62 -2.62 21.90
C SER A 131 -8.84 -3.08 20.67
N GLU A 132 -8.21 -2.11 20.00
CA GLU A 132 -7.36 -2.37 18.84
C GLU A 132 -6.24 -3.36 19.16
N GLU A 133 -5.63 -3.21 20.33
CA GLU A 133 -4.49 -4.02 20.77
C GLU A 133 -4.85 -5.49 20.97
N GLU A 134 -6.12 -5.78 21.25
CA GLU A 134 -6.60 -7.16 21.44
C GLU A 134 -7.00 -7.84 20.13
N ILE A 135 -7.35 -7.07 19.09
CA ILE A 135 -7.77 -7.64 17.80
C ILE A 135 -6.59 -8.37 17.16
N PRO A 136 -6.72 -9.66 16.78
CA PRO A 136 -5.61 -10.45 16.21
C PRO A 136 -4.90 -9.79 15.04
N PHE A 137 -5.66 -9.07 14.20
CA PHE A 137 -5.11 -8.29 13.08
C PHE A 137 -4.05 -7.27 13.54
N TYR A 138 -4.24 -6.59 14.67
CA TYR A 138 -3.29 -5.59 15.17
C TYR A 138 -2.27 -6.19 16.15
N ALA A 139 -2.69 -7.11 17.00
CA ALA A 139 -1.84 -7.71 18.03
C ALA A 139 -0.58 -8.40 17.50
N LYS A 140 -0.62 -8.84 16.24
CA LYS A 140 0.49 -9.53 15.55
C LYS A 140 1.40 -8.57 14.77
N GLN A 141 1.09 -7.28 14.76
CA GLN A 141 1.87 -6.26 14.05
C GLN A 141 2.88 -5.57 14.97
N THR A 142 3.92 -5.01 14.36
CA THR A 142 4.86 -4.08 14.99
C THR A 142 4.83 -2.79 14.21
N ARG A 143 4.00 -1.85 14.64
CA ARG A 143 3.78 -0.58 13.92
C ARG A 143 4.78 0.46 14.38
N LEU A 144 5.76 0.76 13.54
CA LEU A 144 6.75 1.83 13.74
C LEU A 144 6.41 3.05 12.88
N VAL A 145 6.37 2.87 11.59
CA VAL A 145 6.06 3.93 10.61
C VAL A 145 4.57 4.28 10.68
N LEU A 146 3.72 3.27 10.85
CA LEU A 146 2.27 3.43 10.96
C LEU A 146 1.78 3.69 12.39
N LYS A 147 2.69 3.89 13.35
CA LYS A 147 2.34 4.05 14.78
C LYS A 147 1.31 5.15 15.03
N ASN A 148 1.42 6.28 14.35
CA ASN A 148 0.54 7.43 14.55
C ASN A 148 -0.73 7.37 13.67
N CYS A 149 -0.74 6.53 12.62
CA CYS A 149 -1.89 6.36 11.75
C CYS A 149 -3.07 5.76 12.54
N GLY A 150 -4.17 6.50 12.61
CA GLY A 150 -5.33 6.13 13.42
C GLY A 150 -5.32 6.67 14.85
N HIS A 151 -4.21 7.24 15.34
CA HIS A 151 -4.02 7.65 16.74
C HIS A 151 -3.86 9.16 16.97
N ILE A 152 -3.57 9.92 15.91
CA ILE A 152 -3.45 11.38 15.96
C ILE A 152 -4.39 12.04 14.96
N ASP A 153 -4.67 13.32 15.18
CA ASP A 153 -5.28 14.16 14.15
C ASP A 153 -4.25 14.42 13.04
N ALA A 154 -4.53 13.92 11.86
CA ALA A 154 -3.62 13.99 10.73
C ALA A 154 -3.60 15.38 10.03
N GLU A 155 -4.52 16.28 10.43
CA GLU A 155 -4.63 17.64 9.88
C GLU A 155 -3.99 18.69 10.81
N ARG A 156 -3.45 18.30 11.97
CA ARG A 156 -2.90 19.21 12.98
C ARG A 156 -1.45 18.91 13.32
N ILE A 157 -0.58 19.90 13.09
CA ILE A 157 0.85 19.77 13.46
C ILE A 157 1.04 19.63 14.99
N GLU A 158 0.14 20.25 15.79
CA GLU A 158 0.15 20.13 17.25
C GLU A 158 0.04 18.65 17.69
N ALA A 159 -0.85 17.90 17.05
CA ALA A 159 -1.00 16.47 17.32
C ALA A 159 0.26 15.67 16.95
N ALA A 160 0.90 16.01 15.84
CA ALA A 160 2.17 15.40 15.44
C ALA A 160 3.31 15.76 16.40
N ILE A 161 3.43 17.02 16.84
CA ILE A 161 4.42 17.47 17.82
C ILE A 161 4.20 16.80 19.18
N ALA A 162 2.96 16.69 19.63
CA ALA A 162 2.61 15.97 20.87
C ALA A 162 3.03 14.50 20.81
N ALA A 163 2.93 13.87 19.61
CA ALA A 163 3.34 12.49 19.34
C ALA A 163 4.86 12.32 19.12
N GLY A 164 5.65 13.42 19.19
CA GLY A 164 7.11 13.42 19.09
C GLY A 164 7.69 13.76 17.72
N ALA A 165 6.90 14.35 16.82
CA ALA A 165 7.44 14.84 15.56
C ALA A 165 8.49 15.94 15.80
N TYR A 166 9.48 15.99 14.90
CA TYR A 166 10.64 16.91 14.90
C TYR A 166 11.66 16.73 16.03
N GLU A 167 11.52 15.69 16.89
CA GLU A 167 12.58 15.33 17.87
C GLU A 167 13.86 14.82 17.20
N GLY A 168 13.70 14.03 16.15
CA GLY A 168 14.84 13.54 15.37
C GLY A 168 15.58 14.69 14.68
N LEU A 169 14.85 15.66 14.14
CA LEU A 169 15.41 16.86 13.55
C LEU A 169 16.15 17.72 14.60
N GLU A 170 15.52 17.96 15.77
CA GLU A 170 16.17 18.67 16.88
C GLU A 170 17.51 18.02 17.24
N LYS A 171 17.52 16.70 17.43
CA LYS A 171 18.73 15.94 17.75
C LYS A 171 19.78 16.04 16.64
N ALA A 172 19.35 15.91 15.38
CA ALA A 172 20.26 16.02 14.24
C ALA A 172 20.95 17.39 14.17
N LEU A 173 20.18 18.48 14.32
CA LEU A 173 20.70 19.84 14.19
C LEU A 173 21.60 20.28 15.36
N PHE A 174 21.29 19.87 16.59
CA PHE A 174 21.97 20.36 17.78
C PHE A 174 23.01 19.40 18.40
N GLU A 175 22.91 18.10 18.09
CA GLU A 175 23.76 17.09 18.73
C GLU A 175 24.59 16.26 17.75
N MET A 176 24.35 16.42 16.42
CA MET A 176 25.02 15.62 15.42
C MET A 176 25.59 16.49 14.30
N THR A 177 26.76 16.08 13.77
CA THR A 177 27.24 16.65 12.50
C THR A 177 26.54 15.97 11.31
N PRO A 178 26.46 16.61 10.13
CA PRO A 178 25.96 15.98 8.91
C PRO A 178 26.54 14.58 8.65
N LYS A 179 27.86 14.43 8.84
CA LYS A 179 28.55 13.14 8.70
C LYS A 179 28.09 12.11 9.73
N ALA A 180 27.86 12.53 10.99
CA ALA A 180 27.34 11.63 12.02
C ALA A 180 25.91 11.15 11.73
N VAL A 181 25.07 11.99 11.14
CA VAL A 181 23.73 11.60 10.69
C VAL A 181 23.83 10.54 9.58
N ILE A 182 24.68 10.76 8.56
CA ILE A 182 24.90 9.75 7.50
C ILE A 182 25.41 8.44 8.09
N GLN A 183 26.33 8.52 9.07
CA GLN A 183 26.88 7.33 9.74
C GLN A 183 25.79 6.58 10.51
N ALA A 184 24.93 7.28 11.27
CA ALA A 184 23.82 6.66 12.01
C ALA A 184 22.85 5.92 11.07
N ILE A 185 22.51 6.50 9.90
CA ILE A 185 21.68 5.84 8.89
C ILE A 185 22.42 4.65 8.25
N THR A 186 23.72 4.76 8.05
CA THR A 186 24.54 3.64 7.52
C THR A 186 24.59 2.48 8.52
N ASP A 187 24.85 2.79 9.80
CA ASP A 187 24.96 1.81 10.88
C ASP A 187 23.62 1.15 11.19
N SER A 188 22.49 1.85 10.96
CA SER A 188 21.16 1.27 11.07
C SER A 188 20.87 0.20 10.02
N LYS A 189 21.67 0.13 8.94
CA LYS A 189 21.45 -0.71 7.76
C LYS A 189 20.08 -0.46 7.12
N LEU A 190 19.49 0.73 7.25
CA LEU A 190 18.21 1.06 6.60
C LEU A 190 18.33 0.85 5.09
N ARG A 191 17.50 -0.03 4.56
CA ARG A 191 17.33 -0.28 3.11
C ARG A 191 16.09 0.44 2.59
N GLY A 192 16.15 0.91 1.36
CA GLY A 192 15.03 1.60 0.70
C GLY A 192 13.77 0.74 0.65
N ARG A 193 12.62 1.32 1.05
CA ARG A 193 11.31 0.66 1.16
C ARG A 193 10.49 0.70 -0.13
N GLY A 194 10.97 1.41 -1.16
CA GLY A 194 10.31 1.47 -2.47
C GLY A 194 10.57 0.29 -3.41
N GLY A 195 11.09 -0.84 -2.92
CA GLY A 195 11.19 -2.11 -3.65
C GLY A 195 12.59 -2.65 -3.88
N ALA A 196 13.54 -1.82 -4.31
CA ALA A 196 14.89 -2.28 -4.66
C ALA A 196 15.81 -2.55 -3.47
N GLY A 197 15.44 -2.15 -2.25
CA GLY A 197 16.21 -2.41 -1.05
C GLY A 197 17.63 -1.83 -1.03
N PHE A 198 17.91 -0.75 -1.78
CA PHE A 198 19.25 -0.14 -1.80
C PHE A 198 19.56 0.55 -0.46
N PRO A 199 20.78 0.39 0.13
CA PRO A 199 21.14 0.98 1.41
C PRO A 199 21.03 2.53 1.40
N ALA A 200 20.19 3.09 2.28
CA ALA A 200 19.92 4.52 2.33
C ALA A 200 21.17 5.34 2.71
N GLY A 201 21.91 4.91 3.72
CA GLY A 201 23.15 5.59 4.15
C GLY A 201 24.21 5.65 3.05
N LYS A 202 24.37 4.58 2.26
CA LYS A 202 25.26 4.56 1.10
C LYS A 202 24.84 5.59 0.04
N LYS A 203 23.56 5.74 -0.21
CA LYS A 203 23.04 6.74 -1.15
C LYS A 203 23.34 8.15 -0.65
N TRP A 204 23.11 8.43 0.63
CA TRP A 204 23.38 9.74 1.23
C TRP A 204 24.86 10.08 1.21
N SER A 205 25.73 9.12 1.56
CA SER A 205 27.18 9.32 1.51
C SER A 205 27.70 9.62 0.10
N GLN A 206 27.12 8.98 -0.93
CA GLN A 206 27.47 9.24 -2.33
C GLN A 206 27.10 10.66 -2.76
N VAL A 207 25.92 11.18 -2.35
CA VAL A 207 25.52 12.57 -2.63
C VAL A 207 26.39 13.56 -1.87
N ALA A 208 26.63 13.32 -0.58
CA ALA A 208 27.47 14.19 0.25
C ALA A 208 28.93 14.28 -0.27
N ALA A 209 29.43 13.24 -0.93
CA ALA A 209 30.78 13.19 -1.49
C ALA A 209 30.93 13.94 -2.82
N GLN A 210 29.85 14.39 -3.46
CA GLN A 210 29.92 15.16 -4.71
C GLN A 210 30.48 16.55 -4.47
N LYS A 211 31.14 17.09 -5.48
CA LYS A 211 31.82 18.42 -5.38
C LYS A 211 30.83 19.58 -5.50
N GLU A 212 29.70 19.36 -6.11
CA GLU A 212 28.65 20.37 -6.30
C GLU A 212 28.10 20.83 -4.95
N THR A 213 27.83 22.14 -4.86
CA THR A 213 27.24 22.77 -3.68
C THR A 213 25.72 22.72 -3.71
N VAL A 214 25.12 22.74 -4.90
CA VAL A 214 23.66 22.58 -5.08
C VAL A 214 23.33 21.10 -5.10
N ARG A 215 22.45 20.69 -4.19
CA ARG A 215 21.99 19.31 -4.02
C ARG A 215 20.50 19.30 -3.74
N TYR A 216 19.82 18.22 -4.10
CA TYR A 216 18.38 18.06 -3.90
C TYR A 216 18.03 16.83 -3.08
N VAL A 217 16.90 16.92 -2.38
CA VAL A 217 16.25 15.80 -1.70
C VAL A 217 14.89 15.56 -2.36
N VAL A 218 14.66 14.34 -2.82
CA VAL A 218 13.41 13.98 -3.51
C VAL A 218 12.76 12.81 -2.78
N CYS A 219 11.48 12.97 -2.47
CA CYS A 219 10.62 11.92 -1.96
C CYS A 219 9.82 11.31 -3.10
N ASN A 220 10.00 10.02 -3.32
CA ASN A 220 9.25 9.24 -4.30
C ASN A 220 7.97 8.69 -3.65
N GLY A 221 6.85 9.33 -3.93
CA GLY A 221 5.50 8.90 -3.60
C GLY A 221 4.72 8.43 -4.84
N ASP A 222 5.42 8.03 -5.92
CA ASP A 222 4.80 7.42 -7.11
C ASP A 222 4.53 5.93 -6.87
N GLU A 223 3.53 5.65 -6.05
CA GLU A 223 3.08 4.31 -5.68
C GLU A 223 2.08 3.79 -6.73
N GLY A 224 2.58 3.12 -7.75
CA GLY A 224 1.79 2.68 -8.90
C GLY A 224 1.47 1.19 -8.96
N ASP A 225 1.98 0.37 -8.03
CA ASP A 225 1.72 -1.07 -7.98
C ASP A 225 0.21 -1.35 -7.75
N PRO A 226 -0.43 -2.22 -8.56
CA PRO A 226 -1.81 -2.62 -8.31
C PRO A 226 -1.98 -3.22 -6.89
N GLY A 227 -2.89 -2.65 -6.11
CA GLY A 227 -3.16 -3.07 -4.72
C GLY A 227 -2.25 -2.45 -3.66
N ALA A 228 -1.24 -1.67 -4.01
CA ALA A 228 -0.36 -0.97 -3.05
C ALA A 228 -0.95 0.38 -2.63
N PHE A 229 -0.91 0.69 -1.31
CA PHE A 229 -1.36 1.97 -0.73
C PHE A 229 -0.64 2.33 0.58
N MET A 230 0.56 1.80 0.80
CA MET A 230 1.36 2.03 2.01
C MET A 230 1.84 3.49 2.09
N ASP A 231 2.48 3.95 1.02
CA ASP A 231 3.02 5.32 0.92
C ASP A 231 1.91 6.37 0.98
N ARG A 232 0.80 6.12 0.28
CA ARG A 232 -0.41 6.93 0.37
C ARG A 232 -0.88 7.07 1.81
N SER A 233 -0.98 5.97 2.54
CA SER A 233 -1.48 5.97 3.92
C SER A 233 -0.56 6.73 4.88
N ILE A 234 0.76 6.69 4.67
CA ILE A 234 1.73 7.49 5.43
C ILE A 234 1.55 8.99 5.14
N MET A 235 1.45 9.35 3.85
CA MET A 235 1.23 10.76 3.44
C MET A 235 -0.11 11.31 3.93
N GLU A 236 -1.16 10.46 4.01
CA GLU A 236 -2.47 10.83 4.52
C GLU A 236 -2.52 10.89 6.06
N GLY A 237 -1.76 10.04 6.75
CA GLY A 237 -1.94 9.79 8.18
C GLY A 237 -0.89 10.42 9.09
N ASP A 238 0.36 10.55 8.63
CA ASP A 238 1.47 11.15 9.40
C ASP A 238 2.46 11.85 8.45
N PRO A 239 2.02 12.87 7.70
CA PRO A 239 2.89 13.56 6.74
C PRO A 239 4.10 14.22 7.39
N HIS A 240 3.98 14.70 8.64
CA HIS A 240 5.08 15.38 9.36
C HIS A 240 6.25 14.45 9.63
N ARG A 241 6.03 13.16 9.86
CA ARG A 241 7.09 12.16 10.02
C ARG A 241 7.95 12.02 8.77
N MET A 242 7.31 11.97 7.61
CA MET A 242 8.03 11.90 6.32
C MET A 242 8.78 13.22 6.04
N ILE A 243 8.14 14.37 6.29
CA ILE A 243 8.77 15.71 6.14
C ILE A 243 9.99 15.82 7.05
N GLU A 244 9.90 15.40 8.31
CA GLU A 244 11.03 15.36 9.24
C GLU A 244 12.17 14.49 8.70
N GLY A 245 11.86 13.32 8.14
CA GLY A 245 12.87 12.45 7.51
C GLY A 245 13.57 13.10 6.31
N MET A 246 12.83 13.88 5.50
CA MET A 246 13.42 14.66 4.41
C MET A 246 14.31 15.80 4.90
N LEU A 247 13.90 16.51 5.96
CA LEU A 247 14.70 17.56 6.61
C LEU A 247 16.03 17.02 7.16
N ILE A 248 15.98 15.88 7.84
CA ILE A 248 17.20 15.21 8.35
C ILE A 248 18.13 14.80 7.21
N ALA A 249 17.57 14.28 6.11
CA ALA A 249 18.36 13.94 4.93
C ALA A 249 18.96 15.18 4.27
N ALA A 250 18.21 16.27 4.17
CA ALA A 250 18.66 17.54 3.61
C ALA A 250 19.82 18.15 4.42
N TYR A 251 19.69 18.16 5.76
CA TYR A 251 20.79 18.57 6.65
C TYR A 251 22.02 17.69 6.44
N ALA A 252 21.85 16.38 6.39
CA ALA A 252 22.95 15.43 6.26
C ALA A 252 23.76 15.58 4.96
N VAL A 253 23.09 15.94 3.86
CA VAL A 253 23.76 16.07 2.55
C VAL A 253 24.00 17.52 2.13
N GLY A 254 23.54 18.52 2.91
CA GLY A 254 23.66 19.93 2.60
C GLY A 254 22.76 20.40 1.47
N ALA A 255 21.54 19.85 1.36
CA ALA A 255 20.53 20.29 0.41
C ALA A 255 19.66 21.40 1.00
N GLN A 256 19.22 22.36 0.17
CA GLN A 256 18.36 23.48 0.56
C GLN A 256 16.97 23.40 -0.06
N GLU A 257 16.76 22.52 -1.01
CA GLU A 257 15.47 22.30 -1.66
C GLU A 257 15.14 20.81 -1.77
N GLY A 258 13.84 20.51 -1.63
CA GLY A 258 13.30 19.17 -1.80
C GLY A 258 11.99 19.14 -2.55
N TYR A 259 11.69 17.97 -3.10
CA TYR A 259 10.49 17.73 -3.88
C TYR A 259 9.80 16.45 -3.44
N ILE A 260 8.50 16.51 -3.18
CA ILE A 260 7.65 15.33 -2.99
C ILE A 260 6.95 15.07 -4.33
N TYR A 261 7.28 13.96 -4.96
CA TYR A 261 6.59 13.52 -6.15
C TYR A 261 5.46 12.57 -5.75
N VAL A 262 4.22 13.01 -5.95
CA VAL A 262 3.00 12.28 -5.55
C VAL A 262 2.07 12.13 -6.74
N ARG A 263 1.37 11.01 -6.83
CA ARG A 263 0.40 10.74 -7.91
C ARG A 263 -0.80 11.69 -7.84
N ALA A 264 -1.26 12.17 -9.00
CA ALA A 264 -2.47 12.98 -9.09
C ALA A 264 -3.73 12.23 -8.62
N GLU A 265 -3.71 10.89 -8.68
CA GLU A 265 -4.78 10.00 -8.19
C GLU A 265 -4.86 9.91 -6.66
N TYR A 266 -3.97 10.58 -5.93
CA TYR A 266 -3.99 10.66 -4.47
C TYR A 266 -4.38 12.07 -3.98
N PRO A 267 -5.61 12.56 -4.27
CA PRO A 267 -6.02 13.93 -3.94
C PRO A 267 -5.93 14.22 -2.44
N LEU A 268 -6.36 13.29 -1.59
CA LEU A 268 -6.29 13.45 -0.13
C LEU A 268 -4.84 13.57 0.36
N ALA A 269 -3.93 12.74 -0.14
CA ALA A 269 -2.51 12.84 0.22
C ALA A 269 -1.92 14.20 -0.20
N ILE A 270 -2.30 14.72 -1.38
CA ILE A 270 -1.89 16.04 -1.86
C ILE A 270 -2.40 17.15 -0.94
N GLU A 271 -3.66 17.09 -0.51
CA GLU A 271 -4.26 18.05 0.42
C GLU A 271 -3.56 18.03 1.79
N ARG A 272 -3.36 16.84 2.36
CA ARG A 272 -2.65 16.63 3.64
C ARG A 272 -1.21 17.11 3.59
N LEU A 273 -0.49 16.83 2.50
CA LEU A 273 0.88 17.30 2.29
C LEU A 273 0.95 18.84 2.17
N LYS A 274 0.02 19.48 1.43
CA LYS A 274 -0.04 20.94 1.36
C LYS A 274 -0.27 21.58 2.72
N LEU A 275 -1.22 21.02 3.47
CA LEU A 275 -1.53 21.48 4.82
C LEU A 275 -0.32 21.33 5.75
N ALA A 276 0.31 20.14 5.75
CA ALA A 276 1.48 19.86 6.58
C ALA A 276 2.70 20.73 6.24
N ILE A 277 2.94 21.00 4.96
CA ILE A 277 4.03 21.90 4.53
C ILE A 277 3.74 23.33 5.02
N ALA A 278 2.51 23.85 4.81
CA ALA A 278 2.14 25.19 5.27
C ALA A 278 2.27 25.33 6.79
N GLN A 279 1.81 24.33 7.55
CA GLN A 279 1.96 24.30 9.00
C GLN A 279 3.44 24.23 9.43
N ALA A 280 4.26 23.44 8.74
CA ALA A 280 5.69 23.35 9.02
C ALA A 280 6.44 24.65 8.69
N GLU A 281 6.05 25.38 7.65
CA GLU A 281 6.59 26.71 7.32
C GLU A 281 6.20 27.74 8.38
N GLU A 282 4.93 27.78 8.78
CA GLU A 282 4.44 28.68 9.83
C GLU A 282 5.13 28.40 11.16
N ALA A 283 5.26 27.14 11.54
CA ALA A 283 5.93 26.70 12.77
C ALA A 283 7.46 26.87 12.76
N GLY A 284 8.09 27.16 11.61
CA GLY A 284 9.53 27.37 11.48
C GLY A 284 10.36 26.09 11.29
N PHE A 285 9.74 24.98 10.89
CA PHE A 285 10.45 23.75 10.51
C PHE A 285 10.83 23.70 9.03
N LEU A 286 10.27 24.59 8.20
CA LEU A 286 10.63 24.79 6.80
C LEU A 286 10.92 26.28 6.55
N GLY A 287 11.70 26.56 5.50
CA GLY A 287 12.14 27.93 5.14
C GLY A 287 13.57 28.22 5.61
N ASP A 288 13.77 29.41 6.12
CA ASP A 288 15.09 29.91 6.54
C ASP A 288 15.27 29.81 8.06
N ASN A 289 16.52 29.60 8.50
CA ASN A 289 16.91 29.58 9.91
C ASN A 289 16.11 28.58 10.76
N ILE A 290 15.98 27.36 10.30
CA ILE A 290 15.18 26.31 10.95
C ILE A 290 15.67 26.09 12.38
N LEU A 291 14.77 26.21 13.36
CA LEU A 291 15.05 26.15 14.80
C LEU A 291 16.19 27.09 15.27
N GLY A 292 16.37 28.23 14.57
CA GLY A 292 17.40 29.22 14.89
C GLY A 292 18.81 28.83 14.49
N THR A 293 18.98 27.85 13.63
CA THR A 293 20.26 27.44 13.03
C THR A 293 20.43 28.08 11.64
N ASP A 294 21.64 27.95 11.06
CA ASP A 294 21.89 28.38 9.67
C ASP A 294 21.27 27.41 8.63
N PHE A 295 20.60 26.36 9.06
CA PHE A 295 19.97 25.39 8.16
C PHE A 295 18.70 25.97 7.54
N CYS A 296 18.64 25.89 6.20
CA CYS A 296 17.52 26.34 5.40
C CYS A 296 17.06 25.18 4.51
N PHE A 297 15.74 24.98 4.41
CA PHE A 297 15.17 23.96 3.53
C PHE A 297 13.77 24.34 3.07
N ARG A 298 13.53 24.29 1.77
CA ARG A 298 12.23 24.53 1.13
C ARG A 298 11.72 23.24 0.50
N LEU A 299 10.43 22.99 0.64
CA LEU A 299 9.80 21.74 0.19
C LEU A 299 8.66 22.03 -0.79
N HIS A 300 8.68 21.34 -1.93
CA HIS A 300 7.74 21.52 -3.01
C HIS A 300 6.98 20.21 -3.30
N ILE A 301 5.72 20.32 -3.75
CA ILE A 301 4.93 19.18 -4.22
C ILE A 301 4.90 19.18 -5.74
N ASN A 302 5.30 18.07 -6.35
CA ASN A 302 5.14 17.81 -7.77
C ASN A 302 4.12 16.70 -7.97
N ARG A 303 3.09 16.96 -8.80
CA ARG A 303 2.03 15.98 -9.07
C ARG A 303 2.35 15.20 -10.33
N GLY A 304 2.55 13.88 -10.17
CA GLY A 304 2.73 12.96 -11.30
C GLY A 304 1.40 12.62 -11.96
N ALA A 305 1.43 12.41 -13.27
CA ALA A 305 0.25 12.04 -14.06
C ALA A 305 -0.10 10.53 -14.00
N GLY A 306 0.39 9.79 -13.01
CA GLY A 306 0.04 8.40 -12.75
C GLY A 306 0.82 7.36 -13.54
N ALA A 307 1.83 7.71 -14.31
CA ALA A 307 2.65 6.76 -15.05
C ALA A 307 3.58 5.96 -14.12
N PHE A 308 3.39 4.65 -14.03
CA PHE A 308 4.19 3.75 -13.18
C PHE A 308 5.70 3.85 -13.44
N VAL A 309 6.11 4.09 -14.69
CA VAL A 309 7.52 4.27 -15.06
C VAL A 309 8.16 5.47 -14.33
N CYS A 310 7.39 6.46 -13.89
CA CYS A 310 7.89 7.60 -13.14
C CYS A 310 8.33 7.25 -11.72
N GLY A 311 8.01 6.06 -11.20
CA GLY A 311 8.62 5.50 -9.99
C GLY A 311 10.12 5.19 -10.15
N GLU A 312 10.64 5.05 -11.38
CA GLU A 312 12.07 4.94 -11.64
C GLU A 312 12.75 6.31 -11.48
N GLY A 313 13.84 6.36 -10.70
CA GLY A 313 14.42 7.62 -10.25
C GLY A 313 14.81 8.62 -11.34
N SER A 314 15.34 8.18 -12.48
CA SER A 314 15.70 9.09 -13.57
C SER A 314 14.48 9.55 -14.40
N ALA A 315 13.44 8.73 -14.48
CA ALA A 315 12.16 9.11 -15.07
C ALA A 315 11.43 10.13 -14.18
N LEU A 316 11.46 9.91 -12.86
CA LEU A 316 10.87 10.80 -11.87
C LEU A 316 11.52 12.20 -11.92
N THR A 317 12.86 12.28 -11.91
CA THR A 317 13.56 13.57 -12.01
C THR A 317 13.25 14.28 -13.33
N ALA A 318 13.22 13.56 -14.44
CA ALA A 318 12.83 14.12 -15.73
C ALA A 318 11.38 14.66 -15.72
N SER A 319 10.46 13.97 -15.03
CA SER A 319 9.07 14.43 -14.88
C SER A 319 8.97 15.71 -14.03
N ILE A 320 9.72 15.83 -12.92
CA ILE A 320 9.79 17.06 -12.13
C ILE A 320 10.31 18.24 -12.98
N GLU A 321 11.28 17.98 -13.85
CA GLU A 321 11.86 18.96 -14.78
C GLU A 321 10.93 19.36 -15.93
N GLY A 322 9.70 18.83 -15.98
CA GLY A 322 8.74 19.08 -17.08
C GLY A 322 9.07 18.34 -18.37
N LYS A 323 10.00 17.40 -18.33
CA LYS A 323 10.36 16.54 -19.45
C LYS A 323 9.52 15.26 -19.46
N ARG A 324 9.55 14.54 -20.59
CA ARG A 324 8.91 13.22 -20.66
C ARG A 324 9.56 12.26 -19.66
N GLY A 325 8.75 11.63 -18.80
CA GLY A 325 9.18 10.69 -17.76
C GLY A 325 9.74 9.39 -18.33
N MET A 326 10.93 9.45 -18.91
CA MET A 326 11.63 8.31 -19.50
C MET A 326 12.94 8.03 -18.76
N PRO A 327 13.22 6.77 -18.41
CA PRO A 327 14.49 6.39 -17.81
C PRO A 327 15.68 6.70 -18.72
N ARG A 328 16.81 7.04 -18.09
CA ARG A 328 18.10 7.20 -18.78
C ARG A 328 19.05 6.04 -18.47
N VAL A 329 20.07 5.89 -19.31
CA VAL A 329 21.17 4.93 -19.08
C VAL A 329 21.95 5.33 -17.82
N LYS A 330 22.37 4.37 -17.06
CA LYS A 330 23.23 4.54 -15.88
C LYS A 330 24.57 3.84 -16.12
N PRO A 331 25.72 4.44 -15.80
CA PRO A 331 25.96 5.77 -15.24
C PRO A 331 25.67 6.91 -16.24
N PRO A 332 25.47 8.20 -15.77
CA PRO A 332 25.51 8.64 -14.36
C PRO A 332 24.26 8.23 -13.57
N ARG A 333 24.43 8.07 -12.25
CA ARG A 333 23.33 7.78 -11.31
C ARG A 333 22.70 9.08 -10.80
N THR A 334 21.50 9.02 -10.24
CA THR A 334 20.83 10.20 -9.65
C THR A 334 21.61 10.83 -8.49
N VAL A 335 22.44 10.06 -7.79
CA VAL A 335 23.33 10.56 -6.74
C VAL A 335 24.47 11.43 -7.28
N GLU A 336 24.77 11.34 -8.58
CA GLU A 336 25.77 12.11 -9.31
C GLU A 336 25.09 13.21 -10.13
N HIS A 337 24.15 12.83 -10.98
CA HIS A 337 23.38 13.69 -11.88
C HIS A 337 21.89 13.35 -11.74
N GLY A 338 21.23 13.94 -10.76
CA GLY A 338 19.79 13.79 -10.50
C GLY A 338 18.98 14.93 -11.09
N LEU A 339 18.20 15.59 -10.23
CA LEU A 339 17.33 16.71 -10.58
C LEU A 339 18.17 17.90 -11.06
N TRP A 340 17.82 18.42 -12.26
CA TRP A 340 18.59 19.47 -12.98
C TRP A 340 20.09 19.19 -13.06
N GLU A 341 20.43 17.93 -13.30
CA GLU A 341 21.81 17.44 -13.41
C GLU A 341 22.65 17.66 -12.13
N LYS A 342 21.99 17.83 -10.96
CA LYS A 342 22.64 17.99 -9.66
C LYS A 342 22.54 16.73 -8.81
N PRO A 343 23.51 16.51 -7.90
CA PRO A 343 23.46 15.38 -6.98
C PRO A 343 22.14 15.37 -6.20
N THR A 344 21.44 14.22 -6.21
CA THR A 344 20.11 14.11 -5.64
C THR A 344 19.96 12.87 -4.78
N VAL A 345 19.54 13.07 -3.52
CA VAL A 345 19.04 11.98 -2.68
C VAL A 345 17.59 11.71 -3.06
N LEU A 346 17.31 10.55 -3.64
CA LEU A 346 15.96 10.12 -3.96
C LEU A 346 15.64 8.88 -3.12
N ASN A 347 14.70 8.99 -2.18
CA ASN A 347 14.18 7.89 -1.38
C ASN A 347 12.65 7.84 -1.47
N ASN A 348 12.10 6.68 -1.15
CA ASN A 348 10.66 6.44 -1.05
C ASN A 348 10.08 7.03 0.25
N VAL A 349 8.77 7.23 0.32
CA VAL A 349 8.01 7.78 1.46
C VAL A 349 8.28 7.01 2.75
N GLU A 350 8.08 5.68 2.75
CA GLU A 350 8.29 4.83 3.93
C GLU A 350 9.77 4.84 4.38
N THR A 351 10.71 4.99 3.44
CA THR A 351 12.12 5.12 3.78
C THR A 351 12.38 6.38 4.60
N TYR A 352 11.85 7.54 4.18
CA TYR A 352 11.99 8.78 4.96
C TYR A 352 11.27 8.69 6.31
N ALA A 353 10.10 8.08 6.37
CA ALA A 353 9.34 7.91 7.62
C ALA A 353 10.06 7.08 8.69
N ASN A 354 11.04 6.24 8.31
CA ASN A 354 11.90 5.50 9.25
C ASN A 354 13.02 6.36 9.85
N VAL A 355 13.47 7.40 9.15
CA VAL A 355 14.64 8.19 9.52
C VAL A 355 14.55 8.86 10.90
N PRO A 356 13.44 9.55 11.25
CA PRO A 356 13.32 10.23 12.55
C PRO A 356 13.55 9.28 13.73
N MET A 357 12.96 8.10 13.70
CA MET A 357 13.08 7.11 14.78
C MET A 357 14.49 6.57 14.92
N ILE A 358 15.21 6.38 13.81
CA ILE A 358 16.60 5.92 13.82
C ILE A 358 17.48 6.97 14.50
N ILE A 359 17.28 8.26 14.18
CA ILE A 359 18.03 9.35 14.80
C ILE A 359 17.68 9.49 16.29
N GLN A 360 16.39 9.39 16.65
CA GLN A 360 15.94 9.47 18.05
C GLN A 360 16.49 8.33 18.90
N ARG A 361 16.30 7.08 18.48
CA ARG A 361 16.53 5.87 19.27
C ARG A 361 17.87 5.20 19.02
N GLY A 362 18.55 5.56 17.93
CA GLY A 362 19.85 5.01 17.56
C GLY A 362 19.78 3.81 16.60
N ALA A 363 20.89 3.60 15.90
CA ALA A 363 21.03 2.56 14.88
C ALA A 363 20.93 1.14 15.46
N GLU A 364 21.45 0.93 16.66
CA GLU A 364 21.43 -0.37 17.33
C GLU A 364 20.01 -0.83 17.67
N TRP A 365 19.19 0.08 18.20
CA TRP A 365 17.77 -0.19 18.42
C TRP A 365 17.06 -0.63 17.15
N TYR A 366 17.30 0.07 16.03
CA TYR A 366 16.67 -0.26 14.76
C TYR A 366 17.11 -1.61 14.21
N ARG A 367 18.40 -1.95 14.37
CA ARG A 367 18.94 -3.27 14.00
C ARG A 367 18.44 -4.42 14.87
N GLY A 368 17.93 -4.13 16.05
CA GLY A 368 17.29 -5.12 16.92
C GLY A 368 15.92 -5.58 16.41
N ILE A 369 15.39 -4.97 15.35
CA ILE A 369 14.09 -5.29 14.75
C ILE A 369 14.35 -5.84 13.34
N GLY A 370 13.66 -6.91 12.96
CA GLY A 370 13.83 -7.54 11.65
C GLY A 370 14.98 -8.53 11.59
N THR A 371 15.58 -8.70 10.41
CA THR A 371 16.72 -9.59 10.19
C THR A 371 18.05 -8.83 10.17
N PRO A 372 19.21 -9.49 10.41
CA PRO A 372 20.51 -8.83 10.40
C PRO A 372 20.86 -8.08 9.11
N GLU A 373 20.36 -8.55 7.97
CA GLU A 373 20.62 -7.94 6.65
C GLU A 373 19.47 -7.06 6.16
N SER A 374 18.30 -7.19 6.76
CA SER A 374 17.11 -6.39 6.46
C SER A 374 16.46 -5.91 7.76
N PRO A 375 17.08 -4.93 8.48
CA PRO A 375 16.54 -4.42 9.74
C PRO A 375 15.27 -3.59 9.58
N GLY A 376 14.58 -3.41 10.71
CA GLY A 376 13.37 -2.61 10.84
C GLY A 376 12.12 -3.36 10.43
N THR A 377 11.08 -2.60 10.15
CA THR A 377 9.78 -3.10 9.73
C THR A 377 9.52 -2.82 8.24
N LYS A 378 8.46 -3.42 7.72
CA LYS A 378 7.91 -3.12 6.41
C LYS A 378 6.39 -3.03 6.48
N ALA A 379 5.85 -1.97 5.90
CA ALA A 379 4.43 -1.85 5.68
C ALA A 379 4.01 -2.62 4.42
N PHE A 380 2.94 -3.42 4.54
CA PHE A 380 2.37 -4.17 3.43
C PHE A 380 0.89 -3.82 3.24
N ALA A 381 0.46 -3.73 1.99
CA ALA A 381 -0.95 -3.75 1.62
C ALA A 381 -1.36 -5.20 1.40
N LEU A 382 -2.04 -5.79 2.37
CA LEU A 382 -2.55 -7.16 2.31
C LEU A 382 -3.93 -7.16 1.67
N THR A 383 -4.06 -7.75 0.49
CA THR A 383 -5.27 -7.71 -0.35
C THR A 383 -5.54 -9.07 -1.00
N GLY A 384 -6.63 -9.17 -1.76
CA GLY A 384 -7.02 -10.40 -2.45
C GLY A 384 -7.89 -11.32 -1.60
N ASN A 385 -7.72 -12.63 -1.73
CA ASN A 385 -8.55 -13.64 -1.08
C ASN A 385 -8.02 -13.96 0.33
N VAL A 386 -8.12 -13.01 1.24
CA VAL A 386 -7.73 -13.11 2.65
C VAL A 386 -8.86 -12.56 3.53
N CYS A 387 -9.06 -13.14 4.74
CA CYS A 387 -10.17 -12.76 5.61
C CYS A 387 -10.09 -11.29 6.07
N ASN A 388 -8.89 -10.80 6.38
CA ASN A 388 -8.66 -9.45 6.87
C ASN A 388 -7.80 -8.69 5.87
N THR A 389 -8.43 -7.91 4.99
CA THR A 389 -7.70 -7.04 4.06
C THR A 389 -7.36 -5.71 4.72
N GLY A 390 -6.15 -5.21 4.47
CA GLY A 390 -5.76 -3.94 5.05
C GLY A 390 -4.28 -3.59 4.92
N LEU A 391 -3.92 -2.54 5.65
CA LEU A 391 -2.55 -2.05 5.77
C LEU A 391 -1.95 -2.60 7.06
N ILE A 392 -0.88 -3.37 6.93
CA ILE A 392 -0.18 -4.00 8.04
C ILE A 392 1.28 -3.56 8.09
N GLU A 393 1.88 -3.60 9.27
CA GLU A 393 3.31 -3.38 9.43
C GLU A 393 3.89 -4.47 10.32
N VAL A 394 4.88 -5.19 9.80
CA VAL A 394 5.53 -6.30 10.50
C VAL A 394 7.06 -6.18 10.42
N PRO A 395 7.80 -6.79 11.35
CA PRO A 395 9.25 -6.86 11.25
C PRO A 395 9.69 -7.50 9.93
N MET A 396 10.74 -6.98 9.33
CA MET A 396 11.37 -7.63 8.17
C MET A 396 11.77 -9.05 8.55
N GLY A 397 11.47 -10.01 7.65
CA GLY A 397 11.74 -11.43 7.91
C GLY A 397 10.58 -12.18 8.58
N THR A 398 9.45 -11.54 8.88
CA THR A 398 8.23 -12.25 9.30
C THR A 398 7.86 -13.29 8.23
N PRO A 399 7.60 -14.56 8.60
CA PRO A 399 7.21 -15.59 7.64
C PRO A 399 5.93 -15.23 6.89
N LEU A 400 5.83 -15.61 5.62
CA LEU A 400 4.64 -15.38 4.81
C LEU A 400 3.40 -16.02 5.45
N ARG A 401 3.56 -17.20 6.08
CA ARG A 401 2.49 -17.90 6.80
C ARG A 401 1.86 -17.03 7.88
N ASP A 402 2.68 -16.40 8.71
CA ASP A 402 2.21 -15.56 9.82
C ASP A 402 1.47 -14.33 9.28
N ILE A 403 1.93 -13.76 8.17
CA ILE A 403 1.25 -12.62 7.53
C ILE A 403 -0.13 -13.04 7.00
N VAL A 404 -0.23 -14.16 6.28
CA VAL A 404 -1.49 -14.58 5.64
C VAL A 404 -2.47 -15.14 6.66
N PHE A 405 -2.02 -15.99 7.58
CA PHE A 405 -2.92 -16.72 8.48
C PHE A 405 -3.10 -16.06 9.84
N ASP A 406 -2.02 -15.55 10.45
CA ASP A 406 -2.11 -14.98 11.79
C ASP A 406 -2.61 -13.52 11.76
N VAL A 407 -2.06 -12.70 10.87
CA VAL A 407 -2.50 -11.30 10.68
C VAL A 407 -3.73 -11.24 9.77
N GLY A 408 -3.64 -11.86 8.61
CA GLY A 408 -4.69 -11.86 7.58
C GLY A 408 -5.91 -12.73 7.91
N GLY A 409 -5.83 -13.59 8.94
CA GLY A 409 -6.93 -14.45 9.35
C GLY A 409 -7.21 -15.62 8.41
N GLY A 410 -6.28 -15.93 7.48
CA GLY A 410 -6.39 -17.04 6.52
C GLY A 410 -7.28 -16.76 5.32
N ILE A 411 -7.66 -17.82 4.63
CA ILE A 411 -8.43 -17.76 3.39
C ILE A 411 -9.93 -17.85 3.72
N PRO A 412 -10.78 -16.97 3.18
CA PRO A 412 -12.20 -16.96 3.48
C PRO A 412 -12.93 -18.21 2.95
N ASN A 413 -14.09 -18.51 3.55
CA ASN A 413 -15.02 -19.57 3.13
C ASN A 413 -14.41 -20.98 3.15
N GLY A 414 -13.38 -21.24 3.97
CA GLY A 414 -12.74 -22.54 4.11
C GLY A 414 -11.98 -23.01 2.86
N LYS A 415 -11.72 -22.12 1.91
CA LYS A 415 -10.91 -22.41 0.73
C LYS A 415 -9.43 -22.57 1.08
N LYS A 416 -8.69 -23.21 0.18
CA LYS A 416 -7.26 -23.41 0.35
C LYS A 416 -6.47 -22.21 -0.18
N PHE A 417 -5.37 -21.93 0.52
CA PHE A 417 -4.35 -21.03 0.02
C PHE A 417 -3.71 -21.59 -1.26
N LYS A 418 -3.50 -20.74 -2.25
CA LYS A 418 -2.81 -21.12 -3.48
C LYS A 418 -1.50 -20.39 -3.67
N ALA A 419 -1.53 -19.06 -3.59
CA ALA A 419 -0.35 -18.24 -3.82
C ALA A 419 -0.50 -16.81 -3.25
N VAL A 420 0.62 -16.09 -3.22
CA VAL A 420 0.67 -14.63 -3.04
C VAL A 420 1.49 -14.02 -4.15
N GLN A 421 0.96 -13.03 -4.85
CA GLN A 421 1.76 -12.13 -5.67
C GLN A 421 2.35 -11.05 -4.75
N ILE A 422 3.67 -10.94 -4.70
CA ILE A 422 4.39 -9.94 -3.92
C ILE A 422 5.17 -9.01 -4.85
N GLY A 423 5.26 -7.73 -4.48
CA GLY A 423 6.04 -6.73 -5.23
C GLY A 423 5.40 -6.28 -6.54
N GLY A 424 4.08 -6.47 -6.68
CA GLY A 424 3.34 -6.04 -7.85
C GLY A 424 3.88 -6.60 -9.17
N PRO A 425 3.87 -5.80 -10.25
CA PRO A 425 4.33 -6.23 -11.58
C PRO A 425 5.85 -6.42 -11.67
N SER A 426 6.59 -5.96 -10.67
CA SER A 426 8.06 -6.13 -10.61
C SER A 426 8.49 -7.33 -9.75
N GLY A 427 7.56 -7.93 -9.05
CA GLY A 427 7.80 -9.03 -8.11
C GLY A 427 7.52 -10.40 -8.68
N GLY A 428 7.19 -11.34 -7.80
CA GLY A 428 6.94 -12.73 -8.18
C GLY A 428 5.80 -13.36 -7.42
N CYS A 429 5.38 -14.51 -7.88
CA CYS A 429 4.36 -15.33 -7.26
C CYS A 429 5.01 -16.34 -6.31
N LEU A 430 4.58 -16.33 -5.06
CA LEU A 430 4.99 -17.29 -4.02
C LEU A 430 3.88 -18.32 -3.83
N SER A 431 4.22 -19.59 -3.87
CA SER A 431 3.28 -20.70 -3.75
C SER A 431 3.20 -21.22 -2.30
N GLU A 432 2.39 -22.26 -2.06
CA GLU A 432 2.29 -22.93 -0.76
C GLU A 432 3.65 -23.39 -0.19
N LYS A 433 4.59 -23.76 -1.06
CA LYS A 433 5.96 -24.15 -0.69
C LYS A 433 6.77 -23.01 -0.06
N ASP A 434 6.35 -21.77 -0.28
CA ASP A 434 7.04 -20.58 0.17
C ASP A 434 6.42 -19.96 1.43
N LEU A 435 5.39 -20.60 2.03
CA LEU A 435 4.69 -20.06 3.21
C LEU A 435 5.60 -19.80 4.41
N ASP A 436 6.61 -20.64 4.63
CA ASP A 436 7.55 -20.48 5.72
C ASP A 436 8.78 -19.63 5.37
N ARG A 437 8.72 -18.97 4.20
CA ARG A 437 9.80 -18.08 3.73
C ARG A 437 9.74 -16.74 4.46
N HIS A 438 10.91 -16.28 4.85
CA HIS A 438 11.08 -14.95 5.47
C HIS A 438 10.84 -13.84 4.45
N MET A 439 9.98 -12.89 4.79
CA MET A 439 9.68 -11.71 3.98
C MET A 439 10.75 -10.64 4.19
N ASP A 440 11.92 -10.88 3.62
CA ASP A 440 13.05 -9.95 3.58
C ASP A 440 13.67 -9.86 2.18
N PHE A 441 14.54 -8.84 1.97
CA PHE A 441 15.11 -8.59 0.64
C PHE A 441 15.95 -9.76 0.13
N ASP A 442 16.75 -10.36 1.01
CA ASP A 442 17.73 -11.36 0.59
C ASP A 442 17.10 -12.74 0.37
N SER A 443 16.14 -13.11 1.21
CA SER A 443 15.40 -14.39 1.09
C SER A 443 14.58 -14.43 -0.20
N LEU A 444 13.95 -13.31 -0.58
CA LEU A 444 13.16 -13.22 -1.80
C LEU A 444 14.05 -13.14 -3.06
N THR A 445 15.14 -12.38 -2.99
CA THR A 445 16.10 -12.27 -4.12
C THR A 445 16.68 -13.64 -4.49
N LYS A 446 16.96 -14.51 -3.53
CA LYS A 446 17.49 -15.87 -3.77
C LYS A 446 16.58 -16.75 -4.64
N ILE A 447 15.29 -16.46 -4.69
CA ILE A 447 14.32 -17.20 -5.50
C ILE A 447 13.82 -16.40 -6.72
N GLY A 448 14.48 -15.27 -7.03
CA GLY A 448 14.10 -14.43 -8.17
C GLY A 448 12.88 -13.53 -7.92
N ALA A 449 12.33 -13.57 -6.70
CA ALA A 449 11.26 -12.65 -6.27
C ALA A 449 11.83 -11.37 -5.65
N MET A 450 10.97 -10.39 -5.35
CA MET A 450 11.34 -9.19 -4.61
C MET A 450 10.15 -8.68 -3.78
N ILE A 451 10.45 -8.02 -2.65
CA ILE A 451 9.42 -7.41 -1.80
C ILE A 451 8.61 -6.35 -2.57
N GLY A 452 9.25 -5.65 -3.50
CA GLY A 452 8.66 -4.51 -4.17
C GLY A 452 8.34 -3.38 -3.19
N SER A 453 7.31 -2.60 -3.49
CA SER A 453 6.81 -1.54 -2.60
C SER A 453 6.10 -2.08 -1.35
N GLY A 454 5.59 -3.32 -1.38
CA GLY A 454 4.90 -3.97 -0.27
C GLY A 454 3.46 -4.39 -0.60
N GLY A 455 3.06 -4.36 -1.86
CA GLY A 455 1.78 -4.94 -2.28
C GLY A 455 1.80 -6.47 -2.16
N MET A 456 0.83 -7.04 -1.47
CA MET A 456 0.59 -8.47 -1.35
C MET A 456 -0.82 -8.80 -1.80
N VAL A 457 -0.96 -9.62 -2.85
CA VAL A 457 -2.25 -10.10 -3.34
C VAL A 457 -2.37 -11.59 -3.09
N VAL A 458 -3.16 -11.96 -2.09
CA VAL A 458 -3.41 -13.36 -1.70
C VAL A 458 -4.40 -14.00 -2.66
N MET A 459 -4.17 -15.23 -3.05
CA MET A 459 -4.95 -15.98 -4.01
C MET A 459 -5.35 -17.34 -3.44
N ASP A 460 -6.61 -17.71 -3.67
CA ASP A 460 -7.18 -19.00 -3.28
C ASP A 460 -7.15 -20.02 -4.43
N GLU A 461 -7.62 -21.23 -4.15
CA GLU A 461 -7.67 -22.35 -5.09
C GLU A 461 -8.47 -22.08 -6.37
N ASP A 462 -9.40 -21.12 -6.35
CA ASP A 462 -10.22 -20.74 -7.50
C ASP A 462 -9.56 -19.65 -8.38
N THR A 463 -8.33 -19.25 -8.09
CA THR A 463 -7.58 -18.27 -8.90
C THR A 463 -6.80 -18.97 -10.02
N CYS A 464 -6.96 -18.48 -11.26
CA CYS A 464 -6.19 -18.97 -12.41
C CYS A 464 -4.83 -18.26 -12.49
N MET A 465 -3.75 -19.03 -12.40
CA MET A 465 -2.39 -18.44 -12.39
C MET A 465 -1.94 -17.94 -13.77
N VAL A 466 -2.50 -18.49 -14.86
CA VAL A 466 -2.25 -18.01 -16.22
C VAL A 466 -2.91 -16.63 -16.43
N GLU A 467 -4.12 -16.45 -15.92
CA GLU A 467 -4.82 -15.16 -15.99
C GLU A 467 -4.13 -14.10 -15.11
N VAL A 468 -3.58 -14.49 -13.95
CA VAL A 468 -2.76 -13.61 -13.11
C VAL A 468 -1.52 -13.15 -13.86
N ALA A 469 -0.81 -14.05 -14.52
CA ALA A 469 0.35 -13.71 -15.36
C ALA A 469 -0.02 -12.75 -16.50
N ARG A 470 -1.15 -13.02 -17.19
CA ARG A 470 -1.67 -12.16 -18.26
C ARG A 470 -2.02 -10.76 -17.72
N PHE A 471 -2.67 -10.69 -16.56
CA PHE A 471 -3.05 -9.42 -15.93
C PHE A 471 -1.82 -8.54 -15.65
N PHE A 472 -0.79 -9.08 -15.00
CA PHE A 472 0.44 -8.33 -14.70
C PHE A 472 1.22 -7.97 -15.97
N MET A 473 1.26 -8.84 -16.96
CA MET A 473 1.90 -8.53 -18.24
C MET A 473 1.16 -7.44 -18.99
N SER A 474 -0.18 -7.47 -19.02
CA SER A 474 -1.01 -6.42 -19.61
C SER A 474 -0.79 -5.06 -18.91
N PHE A 475 -0.68 -5.05 -17.57
CA PHE A 475 -0.35 -3.84 -16.85
C PHE A 475 1.03 -3.31 -17.25
N THR A 476 2.06 -4.15 -17.21
CA THR A 476 3.45 -3.74 -17.52
C THR A 476 3.60 -3.26 -18.96
N GLN A 477 2.92 -3.90 -19.91
CA GLN A 477 2.91 -3.51 -21.31
C GLN A 477 2.34 -2.10 -21.49
N ARG A 478 1.23 -1.76 -20.83
CA ARG A 478 0.62 -0.42 -20.85
C ARG A 478 1.49 0.65 -20.20
N GLU A 479 2.21 0.29 -19.15
CA GLU A 479 3.09 1.17 -18.38
C GLU A 479 4.50 1.31 -18.98
N SER A 480 4.80 0.59 -20.07
CA SER A 480 6.05 0.72 -20.78
C SER A 480 6.18 2.12 -21.39
N CYS A 481 7.30 2.82 -21.09
CA CYS A 481 7.57 4.13 -21.71
C CYS A 481 7.88 4.05 -23.22
N GLY A 482 8.00 2.85 -23.78
CA GLY A 482 8.27 2.60 -25.19
C GLY A 482 9.71 2.89 -25.66
N LYS A 483 10.64 3.30 -24.78
CA LYS A 483 11.97 3.75 -25.16
C LYS A 483 12.86 2.63 -25.71
N CYS A 484 12.92 1.49 -25.03
CA CYS A 484 13.78 0.38 -25.46
C CYS A 484 12.97 -0.76 -26.09
N VAL A 485 13.47 -1.32 -27.19
CA VAL A 485 12.82 -2.39 -27.95
C VAL A 485 12.52 -3.63 -27.09
N PRO A 486 13.44 -4.14 -26.26
CA PRO A 486 13.16 -5.35 -25.47
C PRO A 486 11.92 -5.23 -24.57
N CYS A 487 11.72 -4.08 -23.93
CA CYS A 487 10.53 -3.84 -23.11
C CYS A 487 9.30 -3.59 -24.00
N ARG A 488 9.37 -2.68 -24.98
CA ARG A 488 8.22 -2.29 -25.80
C ARG A 488 7.64 -3.47 -26.57
N GLU A 489 8.47 -4.16 -27.34
CA GLU A 489 8.03 -5.28 -28.19
C GLU A 489 7.95 -6.59 -27.40
N GLY A 490 8.92 -6.87 -26.54
CA GLY A 490 8.97 -8.12 -25.80
C GLY A 490 7.79 -8.30 -24.84
N THR A 491 7.38 -7.25 -24.11
CA THR A 491 6.19 -7.34 -23.25
C THR A 491 4.90 -7.51 -24.05
N GLN A 492 4.81 -6.90 -25.23
CA GLN A 492 3.69 -7.09 -26.14
C GLN A 492 3.60 -8.54 -26.62
N TRP A 493 4.69 -9.14 -27.07
CA TRP A 493 4.72 -10.52 -27.52
C TRP A 493 4.41 -11.52 -26.39
N MET A 494 4.95 -11.29 -25.19
CA MET A 494 4.59 -12.13 -24.04
C MET A 494 3.09 -12.03 -23.73
N LEU A 495 2.50 -10.83 -23.78
CA LEU A 495 1.08 -10.63 -23.58
C LEU A 495 0.24 -11.38 -24.61
N GLU A 496 0.56 -11.27 -25.90
CA GLU A 496 -0.14 -11.98 -26.97
C GLU A 496 -0.09 -13.49 -26.82
N ILE A 497 1.04 -14.04 -26.37
CA ILE A 497 1.15 -15.47 -26.05
C ILE A 497 0.22 -15.85 -24.91
N LEU A 498 0.22 -15.09 -23.82
CA LEU A 498 -0.64 -15.36 -22.66
C LEU A 498 -2.14 -15.23 -23.03
N GLU A 499 -2.50 -14.27 -23.88
CA GLU A 499 -3.86 -14.11 -24.40
C GLU A 499 -4.30 -15.32 -25.24
N ARG A 500 -3.41 -15.85 -26.10
CA ARG A 500 -3.68 -17.11 -26.82
C ARG A 500 -3.87 -18.29 -25.87
N ILE A 501 -3.03 -18.41 -24.84
CA ILE A 501 -3.14 -19.52 -23.87
C ILE A 501 -4.47 -19.45 -23.11
N VAL A 502 -4.89 -18.30 -22.57
CA VAL A 502 -6.18 -18.17 -21.87
C VAL A 502 -7.39 -18.30 -22.79
N ALA A 503 -7.19 -18.12 -24.10
CA ALA A 503 -8.20 -18.36 -25.12
C ALA A 503 -8.26 -19.84 -25.61
N GLY A 504 -7.35 -20.73 -25.12
CA GLY A 504 -7.25 -22.11 -25.56
C GLY A 504 -6.65 -22.31 -26.96
N GLN A 505 -5.90 -21.33 -27.43
CA GLN A 505 -5.22 -21.30 -28.74
C GLN A 505 -3.70 -21.39 -28.59
N GLY A 506 -3.17 -21.50 -27.37
CA GLY A 506 -1.75 -21.65 -27.10
C GLY A 506 -1.20 -23.01 -27.52
N THR A 507 0.11 -23.06 -27.72
CA THR A 507 0.87 -24.28 -28.04
C THR A 507 1.90 -24.58 -26.95
N MET A 508 2.43 -25.79 -26.92
CA MET A 508 3.50 -26.14 -25.95
C MET A 508 4.79 -25.35 -26.20
N GLU A 509 5.07 -24.99 -27.44
CA GLU A 509 6.20 -24.16 -27.85
C GLU A 509 6.09 -22.71 -27.30
N ASP A 510 4.88 -22.23 -27.07
CA ASP A 510 4.64 -20.91 -26.46
C ASP A 510 5.28 -20.82 -25.06
N LEU A 511 5.37 -21.94 -24.32
CA LEU A 511 5.98 -21.96 -22.97
C LEU A 511 7.50 -21.74 -23.05
N ASP A 512 8.16 -22.29 -24.05
CA ASP A 512 9.59 -22.12 -24.28
C ASP A 512 9.86 -20.70 -24.81
N THR A 513 9.04 -20.24 -25.74
CA THR A 513 9.08 -18.85 -26.25
C THR A 513 8.91 -17.81 -25.14
N LEU A 514 8.01 -18.05 -24.16
CA LEU A 514 7.86 -17.16 -22.99
C LEU A 514 9.14 -17.09 -22.16
N ARG A 515 9.88 -18.20 -22.01
CA ARG A 515 11.16 -18.23 -21.29
C ARG A 515 12.25 -17.46 -22.04
N ASP A 516 12.38 -17.69 -23.32
CA ASP A 516 13.36 -17.02 -24.17
C ASP A 516 13.14 -15.50 -24.22
N LEU A 517 11.88 -15.07 -24.37
CA LEU A 517 11.49 -13.66 -24.32
C LEU A 517 11.79 -13.05 -22.94
N ALA A 518 11.49 -13.78 -21.86
CA ALA A 518 11.75 -13.33 -20.50
C ALA A 518 13.25 -13.10 -20.26
N ASP A 519 14.09 -14.05 -20.64
CA ASP A 519 15.54 -13.94 -20.52
C ASP A 519 16.09 -12.77 -21.36
N MET A 520 15.63 -12.62 -22.58
CA MET A 520 16.01 -11.52 -23.44
C MET A 520 15.61 -10.16 -22.83
N ILE A 521 14.38 -10.00 -22.33
CA ILE A 521 13.90 -8.75 -21.74
C ILE A 521 14.68 -8.43 -20.46
N GLU A 522 14.85 -9.40 -19.55
CA GLU A 522 15.55 -9.20 -18.28
C GLU A 522 16.99 -8.74 -18.47
N ASN A 523 17.70 -9.32 -19.45
CA ASN A 523 19.12 -9.02 -19.68
C ASN A 523 19.35 -7.77 -20.53
N THR A 524 18.41 -7.35 -21.37
CA THR A 524 18.64 -6.28 -22.36
C THR A 524 17.79 -5.03 -22.17
N ALA A 525 16.74 -5.06 -21.33
CA ALA A 525 15.94 -3.88 -21.05
C ALA A 525 16.75 -2.79 -20.30
N LEU A 526 16.42 -1.53 -20.58
CA LEU A 526 17.16 -0.37 -20.08
C LEU A 526 17.02 -0.14 -18.57
N CYS A 527 15.81 -0.27 -18.04
CA CYS A 527 15.48 0.11 -16.66
C CYS A 527 14.87 -1.04 -15.85
N GLY A 528 14.68 -0.81 -14.55
CA GLY A 528 14.11 -1.80 -13.64
C GLY A 528 12.73 -2.30 -14.05
N LEU A 529 11.83 -1.44 -14.57
CA LEU A 529 10.51 -1.85 -15.04
C LEU A 529 10.61 -2.92 -16.13
N GLY A 530 11.38 -2.68 -17.18
CA GLY A 530 11.55 -3.67 -18.25
C GLY A 530 12.21 -4.95 -17.75
N LYS A 531 13.29 -4.83 -16.98
CA LYS A 531 14.03 -5.99 -16.43
C LYS A 531 13.20 -6.88 -15.51
N SER A 532 12.24 -6.33 -14.80
CA SER A 532 11.39 -7.09 -13.90
C SER A 532 10.05 -7.53 -14.52
N ALA A 533 9.67 -6.97 -15.67
CA ALA A 533 8.42 -7.26 -16.36
C ALA A 533 8.09 -8.76 -16.52
N PRO A 534 9.05 -9.64 -16.87
CA PRO A 534 8.79 -11.06 -17.05
C PRO A 534 8.58 -11.85 -15.76
N LYS A 535 8.98 -11.31 -14.58
CA LYS A 535 9.01 -12.06 -13.32
C LYS A 535 7.67 -12.67 -12.90
N PRO A 536 6.52 -11.97 -12.96
CA PRO A 536 5.23 -12.59 -12.65
C PRO A 536 4.90 -13.77 -13.57
N VAL A 537 5.24 -13.69 -14.85
CA VAL A 537 5.01 -14.77 -15.82
C VAL A 537 5.88 -15.98 -15.51
N ILE A 538 7.18 -15.77 -15.33
CA ILE A 538 8.12 -16.88 -15.08
C ILE A 538 7.88 -17.53 -13.72
N SER A 539 7.57 -16.75 -12.68
CA SER A 539 7.27 -17.32 -11.35
C SER A 539 6.00 -18.18 -11.37
N THR A 540 4.93 -17.72 -12.03
CA THR A 540 3.70 -18.51 -12.19
C THR A 540 3.91 -19.73 -13.08
N LEU A 541 4.65 -19.60 -14.19
CA LEU A 541 4.97 -20.71 -15.08
C LEU A 541 5.81 -21.80 -14.37
N ASN A 542 6.72 -21.39 -13.49
CA ASN A 542 7.54 -22.34 -12.74
C ASN A 542 6.75 -23.04 -11.63
N ALA A 543 5.92 -22.30 -10.88
CA ALA A 543 5.17 -22.84 -9.75
C ALA A 543 3.90 -23.60 -10.15
N PHE A 544 3.27 -23.24 -11.27
CA PHE A 544 1.95 -23.73 -11.70
C PHE A 544 1.95 -24.19 -13.16
N ARG A 545 3.03 -24.82 -13.60
CA ARG A 545 3.19 -25.28 -15.00
C ARG A 545 2.02 -26.15 -15.48
N ASP A 546 1.44 -26.95 -14.58
CA ASP A 546 0.34 -27.85 -14.91
C ASP A 546 -0.93 -27.07 -15.32
N GLU A 547 -1.16 -25.87 -14.77
CA GLU A 547 -2.27 -25.01 -15.20
C GLU A 547 -2.07 -24.51 -16.63
N TYR A 548 -0.85 -24.10 -17.00
CA TYR A 548 -0.53 -23.73 -18.38
C TYR A 548 -0.74 -24.90 -19.34
N VAL A 549 -0.28 -26.10 -18.97
CA VAL A 549 -0.47 -27.31 -19.77
C VAL A 549 -1.95 -27.63 -19.94
N ALA A 550 -2.76 -27.51 -18.87
CA ALA A 550 -4.21 -27.74 -18.93
C ALA A 550 -4.91 -26.73 -19.88
N HIS A 551 -4.50 -25.46 -19.86
CA HIS A 551 -5.03 -24.47 -20.80
C HIS A 551 -4.70 -24.79 -22.27
N ILE A 552 -3.48 -25.31 -22.52
CA ILE A 552 -2.97 -25.58 -23.87
C ILE A 552 -3.48 -26.93 -24.40
N ARG A 553 -3.20 -28.04 -23.66
CA ARG A 553 -3.50 -29.41 -24.12
C ARG A 553 -4.95 -29.79 -23.92
N ASP A 554 -5.48 -29.53 -22.70
CA ASP A 554 -6.82 -29.97 -22.32
C ASP A 554 -7.86 -28.93 -22.68
N ARG A 555 -7.47 -27.73 -23.12
CA ARG A 555 -8.31 -26.56 -23.38
C ARG A 555 -9.26 -26.29 -22.21
N ARG A 556 -8.77 -26.42 -21.01
CA ARG A 556 -9.50 -26.31 -19.76
C ARG A 556 -8.79 -25.36 -18.80
N CYS A 557 -9.57 -24.48 -18.16
CA CYS A 557 -9.11 -23.66 -17.04
C CYS A 557 -9.43 -24.36 -15.72
N PRO A 558 -8.46 -24.84 -14.93
CA PRO A 558 -8.75 -25.53 -13.67
C PRO A 558 -9.52 -24.70 -12.66
N ALA A 559 -9.35 -23.37 -12.69
CA ALA A 559 -10.09 -22.42 -11.86
C ALA A 559 -11.47 -22.03 -12.44
N GLY A 560 -11.78 -22.37 -13.68
CA GLY A 560 -13.04 -22.05 -14.34
C GLY A 560 -13.27 -20.56 -14.66
N VAL A 561 -12.23 -19.70 -14.56
CA VAL A 561 -12.37 -18.24 -14.73
C VAL A 561 -12.12 -17.76 -16.16
N CYS A 562 -11.34 -18.48 -16.96
CA CYS A 562 -11.04 -18.11 -18.35
C CYS A 562 -12.28 -18.32 -19.22
N SER A 563 -12.94 -17.23 -19.63
CA SER A 563 -14.25 -17.28 -20.29
C SER A 563 -14.27 -18.13 -21.56
N LYS A 564 -13.19 -18.13 -22.34
CA LYS A 564 -13.07 -18.92 -23.58
C LYS A 564 -12.85 -20.42 -23.35
N LEU A 565 -12.50 -20.83 -22.12
CA LEU A 565 -12.25 -22.21 -21.73
C LEU A 565 -13.34 -22.78 -20.81
N ARG A 566 -14.39 -22.03 -20.52
CA ARG A 566 -15.53 -22.52 -19.74
C ARG A 566 -16.32 -23.52 -20.53
N VAL A 567 -16.57 -24.68 -19.94
CA VAL A 567 -17.47 -25.67 -20.47
C VAL A 567 -18.77 -25.60 -19.68
N TYR A 568 -19.89 -25.35 -20.37
CA TYR A 568 -21.21 -25.34 -19.75
C TYR A 568 -21.88 -26.66 -19.98
N SER A 569 -22.40 -27.27 -18.91
CA SER A 569 -23.15 -28.52 -18.97
C SER A 569 -24.55 -28.34 -18.37
N ILE A 570 -25.52 -29.10 -18.86
CA ILE A 570 -26.86 -29.13 -18.31
C ILE A 570 -27.05 -30.43 -17.56
N ASP A 571 -27.29 -30.34 -16.24
CA ASP A 571 -27.64 -31.47 -15.40
C ASP A 571 -29.06 -31.99 -15.79
N PRO A 572 -29.16 -33.21 -16.36
CA PRO A 572 -30.43 -33.73 -16.80
C PRO A 572 -31.43 -33.93 -15.65
N ALA A 573 -30.94 -34.19 -14.44
CA ALA A 573 -31.79 -34.41 -13.27
C ALA A 573 -32.49 -33.13 -12.79
N LYS A 574 -31.84 -31.99 -12.96
CA LYS A 574 -32.36 -30.67 -12.59
C LYS A 574 -33.13 -30.01 -13.72
N CYS A 575 -32.82 -30.35 -14.97
CA CYS A 575 -33.40 -29.72 -16.13
C CYS A 575 -34.90 -30.07 -16.30
N LYS A 576 -35.78 -29.08 -16.30
CA LYS A 576 -37.22 -29.24 -16.49
C LYS A 576 -37.69 -29.10 -17.95
N GLY A 577 -36.77 -28.97 -18.90
CA GLY A 577 -37.11 -28.84 -20.32
C GLY A 577 -37.91 -27.58 -20.67
N CYS A 578 -37.73 -26.48 -19.96
CA CYS A 578 -38.51 -25.25 -20.14
C CYS A 578 -38.12 -24.40 -21.36
N SER A 579 -37.07 -24.77 -22.07
CA SER A 579 -36.53 -24.10 -23.27
C SER A 579 -35.99 -22.66 -23.07
N LYS A 580 -36.03 -22.09 -21.86
CA LYS A 580 -35.68 -20.69 -21.66
C LYS A 580 -34.19 -20.40 -22.04
N CYS A 581 -33.27 -21.30 -21.66
CA CYS A 581 -31.85 -21.21 -22.03
C CYS A 581 -31.65 -21.30 -23.55
N ALA A 582 -32.35 -22.20 -24.24
CA ALA A 582 -32.23 -22.38 -25.69
C ALA A 582 -32.75 -21.16 -26.46
N ARG A 583 -33.89 -20.60 -26.06
CA ARG A 583 -34.47 -19.39 -26.70
C ARG A 583 -33.62 -18.13 -26.50
N ASN A 584 -32.83 -18.06 -25.45
CA ASN A 584 -31.96 -16.92 -25.15
C ASN A 584 -30.50 -17.20 -25.52
N CYS A 585 -30.19 -18.30 -26.17
CA CYS A 585 -28.85 -18.60 -26.61
C CYS A 585 -28.51 -17.83 -27.91
N PRO A 586 -27.55 -16.85 -27.86
CA PRO A 586 -27.25 -16.04 -29.04
C PRO A 586 -26.55 -16.86 -30.15
N ALA A 587 -25.94 -18.00 -29.80
CA ALA A 587 -25.29 -18.89 -30.75
C ALA A 587 -26.19 -20.08 -31.16
N SER A 588 -27.42 -20.16 -30.68
CA SER A 588 -28.32 -21.29 -30.89
C SER A 588 -27.71 -22.67 -30.57
N ALA A 589 -26.75 -22.69 -29.62
CA ALA A 589 -25.98 -23.88 -29.28
C ALA A 589 -26.70 -24.84 -28.30
N ILE A 590 -27.94 -24.57 -27.92
CA ILE A 590 -28.68 -25.38 -26.93
C ILE A 590 -29.88 -26.06 -27.60
N HIS A 591 -29.87 -27.40 -27.60
CA HIS A 591 -30.83 -28.22 -28.30
C HIS A 591 -31.60 -29.12 -27.32
N GLY A 592 -32.86 -29.39 -27.61
CA GLY A 592 -33.71 -30.25 -26.84
C GLY A 592 -35.19 -30.10 -27.20
N THR A 593 -36.04 -30.86 -26.53
CA THR A 593 -37.49 -30.79 -26.70
C THR A 593 -38.16 -30.34 -25.39
N LEU A 594 -39.33 -29.70 -25.50
CA LEU A 594 -40.10 -29.28 -24.33
C LEU A 594 -40.38 -30.45 -23.39
N LYS A 595 -40.22 -30.23 -22.08
CA LYS A 595 -40.37 -31.21 -20.99
C LYS A 595 -39.31 -32.33 -20.97
N SER A 596 -38.29 -32.27 -21.81
CA SER A 596 -37.12 -33.16 -21.78
C SER A 596 -35.84 -32.36 -21.52
N PRO A 597 -34.80 -32.96 -20.90
CA PRO A 597 -33.54 -32.26 -20.69
C PRO A 597 -32.95 -31.74 -22.01
N TYR A 598 -32.40 -30.54 -21.96
CA TYR A 598 -31.66 -29.92 -23.07
C TYR A 598 -30.15 -30.27 -22.98
N THR A 599 -29.46 -30.15 -24.10
CA THR A 599 -28.00 -30.34 -24.21
C THR A 599 -27.37 -29.12 -24.84
N ILE A 600 -26.08 -28.90 -24.54
CA ILE A 600 -25.30 -27.80 -25.13
C ILE A 600 -24.32 -28.42 -26.14
N ASP A 601 -24.40 -27.94 -27.37
CA ASP A 601 -23.39 -28.19 -28.40
C ASP A 601 -22.14 -27.36 -28.08
N GLN A 602 -21.06 -28.03 -27.67
CA GLN A 602 -19.82 -27.37 -27.24
C GLN A 602 -19.05 -26.69 -28.40
N ASP A 603 -19.23 -27.17 -29.62
CA ASP A 603 -18.59 -26.61 -30.81
C ASP A 603 -19.29 -25.33 -31.27
N ALA A 604 -20.61 -25.28 -31.17
CA ALA A 604 -21.39 -24.09 -31.47
C ALA A 604 -21.45 -23.07 -30.32
N CYS A 605 -21.09 -23.48 -29.09
CA CYS A 605 -21.19 -22.64 -27.89
C CYS A 605 -20.12 -21.55 -27.86
N ILE A 606 -20.52 -20.28 -27.88
CA ILE A 606 -19.61 -19.12 -27.74
C ILE A 606 -19.21 -18.81 -26.30
N ARG A 607 -19.62 -19.65 -25.35
CA ARG A 607 -19.23 -19.59 -23.92
C ARG A 607 -19.57 -18.29 -23.20
N CYS A 608 -20.65 -17.62 -23.59
CA CYS A 608 -21.07 -16.32 -23.05
C CYS A 608 -21.68 -16.36 -21.64
N GLY A 609 -22.14 -17.54 -21.17
CA GLY A 609 -22.73 -17.69 -19.83
C GLY A 609 -24.22 -17.31 -19.70
N SER A 610 -24.84 -16.70 -20.70
CA SER A 610 -26.23 -16.25 -20.65
C SER A 610 -27.21 -17.36 -20.23
N CYS A 611 -26.97 -18.59 -20.64
CA CYS A 611 -27.82 -19.74 -20.29
C CYS A 611 -27.85 -20.03 -18.77
N VAL A 612 -26.77 -19.78 -18.05
CA VAL A 612 -26.70 -19.97 -16.59
C VAL A 612 -27.63 -18.98 -15.90
N GLU A 613 -27.55 -17.70 -16.28
CA GLU A 613 -28.38 -16.62 -15.73
C GLU A 613 -29.87 -16.84 -16.00
N GLN A 614 -30.20 -17.46 -17.14
CA GLN A 614 -31.57 -17.73 -17.54
C GLN A 614 -32.16 -18.97 -16.87
N CYS A 615 -31.35 -19.84 -16.25
CA CYS A 615 -31.82 -21.11 -15.70
C CYS A 615 -32.35 -20.95 -14.26
N ALA A 616 -33.64 -20.77 -14.09
CA ALA A 616 -34.28 -20.68 -12.78
C ALA A 616 -34.17 -21.96 -11.92
N PHE A 617 -33.79 -23.09 -12.51
CA PHE A 617 -33.64 -24.37 -11.81
C PHE A 617 -32.21 -24.71 -11.40
N GLY A 618 -31.25 -23.83 -11.68
CA GLY A 618 -29.85 -24.10 -11.41
C GLY A 618 -29.30 -25.36 -12.08
N ALA A 619 -29.88 -25.72 -13.23
CA ALA A 619 -29.54 -26.95 -13.96
C ALA A 619 -28.28 -26.77 -14.84
N ILE A 620 -27.77 -25.55 -15.03
CA ILE A 620 -26.62 -25.29 -15.89
C ILE A 620 -25.46 -24.92 -15.01
N THR A 621 -24.37 -25.68 -15.13
CA THR A 621 -23.15 -25.51 -14.35
C THR A 621 -21.96 -25.26 -15.28
N VAL A 622 -20.93 -24.61 -14.73
CA VAL A 622 -19.61 -24.51 -15.36
C VAL A 622 -18.79 -25.68 -14.86
N GLU A 623 -18.27 -26.48 -15.75
CA GLU A 623 -17.27 -27.51 -15.41
C GLU A 623 -15.94 -26.83 -15.15
N LYS A 624 -15.30 -27.20 -14.02
CA LYS A 624 -13.99 -26.73 -13.61
C LYS A 624 -12.88 -27.62 -14.15
#